data_0d4fc1a14427d89988af554dbeab4285
#
_entry.id   0d4fc1a14427d89988af554dbeab4285
#
_cell.length_a   1.000
_cell.length_b   1.000
_cell.length_c   1.000
_cell.angle_alpha   90.00
_cell.angle_beta   90.00
_cell.angle_gamma   90.00
#
_symmetry.space_group_name_H-M   'P 1'
#
loop_
_entity.id
_entity.type
_entity.pdbx_description
1 polymer ?
#
loop_
_entity_poly.entity_id
_entity_poly.type
_entity_poly.pdbx_seq_one_letter_code
_entity_poly.pdbx_strand_id
1 'polypeptide(L)'
;MSIEYFFFNAVRNQQGVYDRTYNAQDFTDYLDKIVGSGVFPNPSTNLQVMANSGFNILVKAGAGWIQGHKIVNKTDYPLTLSSSDVLNDRIDRIIFYVDYSTRSMGISVLEGTPATNPTAPSITRNQTRLEYSLATVRVVKQSTAITQANITDTRPDSTVCGWVAGLIQQVDTSTLYNQWEAAYNAFYEQTQQWVAQATQDFETWFEHLTEELKIDTYIQEYQKTVTLSQSDSKIVPLDMTGYTYEATDIFFIILNGLVAIDTTDYLIDTSKNPPEVHLNFVGSANVTEDVDIRVLKSKIGYRPIN
;
A
#
# COMPACT_ATOMS: atom_id res chain seq x y z
N MET A 1 1.14 -14.99 -45.57
CA MET A 1 0.79 -13.89 -44.62
C MET A 1 -0.51 -13.31 -45.10
N SER A 2 -1.55 -13.39 -44.29
CA SER A 2 -2.80 -12.71 -44.61
C SER A 2 -2.86 -11.42 -43.80
N ILE A 3 -3.16 -10.31 -44.47
CA ILE A 3 -3.43 -9.02 -43.81
C ILE A 3 -4.93 -9.01 -43.53
N GLU A 4 -5.31 -8.86 -42.27
CA GLU A 4 -6.68 -8.68 -41.84
C GLU A 4 -6.98 -7.20 -41.66
N TYR A 5 -8.17 -6.76 -42.07
CA TYR A 5 -8.59 -5.35 -41.98
C TYR A 5 -10.08 -5.23 -41.68
N PHE A 6 -10.41 -4.27 -40.83
CA PHE A 6 -11.74 -4.00 -40.27
C PHE A 6 -11.96 -2.47 -40.16
N PHE A 7 -13.13 -1.93 -40.23
CA PHE A 7 -14.45 -2.45 -40.57
C PHE A 7 -14.87 -1.74 -41.89
N PHE A 8 -15.28 -2.46 -42.88
CA PHE A 8 -15.81 -1.89 -44.11
C PHE A 8 -17.23 -2.40 -44.36
N ASN A 9 -18.09 -1.58 -44.96
CA ASN A 9 -19.41 -2.03 -45.32
C ASN A 9 -19.31 -3.18 -46.33
N ALA A 10 -20.09 -4.23 -46.07
CA ALA A 10 -20.20 -5.35 -46.96
C ALA A 10 -20.91 -4.94 -48.24
N VAL A 11 -20.41 -5.41 -49.38
CA VAL A 11 -21.02 -5.19 -50.71
C VAL A 11 -21.51 -6.53 -51.26
N ARG A 12 -22.68 -6.55 -51.85
CA ARG A 12 -23.19 -7.74 -52.50
C ARG A 12 -22.58 -7.87 -53.92
N ASN A 13 -22.12 -9.06 -54.21
CA ASN A 13 -21.71 -9.43 -55.56
C ASN A 13 -22.93 -9.68 -56.46
N GLN A 14 -22.70 -9.99 -57.74
CA GLN A 14 -23.78 -10.26 -58.73
C GLN A 14 -24.63 -11.48 -58.35
N GLN A 15 -24.13 -12.40 -57.53
CA GLN A 15 -24.83 -13.58 -57.03
C GLN A 15 -25.61 -13.30 -55.73
N GLY A 16 -25.61 -12.05 -55.24
CA GLY A 16 -26.29 -11.64 -54.01
C GLY A 16 -25.59 -12.01 -52.71
N VAL A 17 -24.36 -12.52 -52.78
CA VAL A 17 -23.54 -12.90 -51.61
C VAL A 17 -22.72 -11.69 -51.16
N TYR A 18 -22.63 -11.48 -49.84
CA TYR A 18 -21.78 -10.42 -49.30
C TYR A 18 -20.30 -10.78 -49.43
N ASP A 19 -19.46 -9.81 -49.76
CA ASP A 19 -18.03 -9.94 -49.92
C ASP A 19 -17.29 -10.12 -48.55
N ARG A 20 -17.96 -9.76 -47.47
CA ARG A 20 -17.42 -9.89 -46.11
C ARG A 20 -18.54 -10.05 -45.07
N THR A 21 -18.23 -10.75 -43.98
CA THR A 21 -19.08 -10.88 -42.80
C THR A 21 -18.18 -10.75 -41.56
N TYR A 22 -18.68 -10.12 -40.55
CA TYR A 22 -18.00 -9.99 -39.26
C TYR A 22 -18.71 -10.86 -38.21
N ASN A 23 -17.93 -11.48 -37.39
CA ASN A 23 -18.43 -12.33 -36.28
C ASN A 23 -18.04 -11.70 -34.91
N ALA A 24 -18.45 -12.36 -33.82
CA ALA A 24 -18.15 -11.84 -32.49
C ALA A 24 -16.63 -11.78 -32.18
N GLN A 25 -15.85 -12.70 -32.77
CA GLN A 25 -14.40 -12.72 -32.58
C GLN A 25 -13.74 -11.48 -33.18
N ASP A 26 -14.18 -11.05 -34.40
CA ASP A 26 -13.66 -9.85 -35.02
C ASP A 26 -13.84 -8.60 -34.17
N PHE A 27 -14.95 -8.50 -33.44
CA PHE A 27 -15.19 -7.41 -32.47
C PHE A 27 -14.33 -7.52 -31.23
N THR A 28 -14.19 -8.71 -30.67
CA THR A 28 -13.37 -8.92 -29.47
C THR A 28 -11.90 -8.65 -29.77
N ASP A 29 -11.38 -9.11 -30.92
CA ASP A 29 -10.00 -8.88 -31.34
C ASP A 29 -9.72 -7.39 -31.58
N TYR A 30 -10.67 -6.66 -32.17
CA TYR A 30 -10.58 -5.21 -32.34
C TYR A 30 -10.53 -4.49 -30.98
N LEU A 31 -11.42 -4.84 -30.05
CA LEU A 31 -11.51 -4.23 -28.75
C LEU A 31 -10.31 -4.58 -27.85
N ASP A 32 -9.74 -5.77 -27.99
CA ASP A 32 -8.54 -6.21 -27.25
C ASP A 32 -7.29 -5.32 -27.55
N LYS A 33 -7.25 -4.72 -28.75
CA LYS A 33 -6.17 -3.77 -29.10
C LYS A 33 -6.37 -2.36 -28.53
N ILE A 34 -7.55 -2.07 -28.02
CA ILE A 34 -7.92 -0.74 -27.49
C ILE A 34 -7.99 -0.74 -25.97
N VAL A 35 -8.46 -1.85 -25.37
CA VAL A 35 -8.75 -1.96 -23.95
C VAL A 35 -8.00 -3.15 -23.37
N GLY A 36 -7.14 -2.88 -22.38
CA GLY A 36 -6.39 -3.90 -21.65
C GLY A 36 -7.29 -4.74 -20.74
N SER A 37 -6.88 -5.99 -20.51
CA SER A 37 -7.61 -6.92 -19.66
C SER A 37 -7.42 -6.61 -18.17
N GLY A 38 -8.44 -6.87 -17.35
CA GLY A 38 -8.41 -6.67 -15.90
C GLY A 38 -9.79 -6.38 -15.31
N VAL A 39 -9.81 -5.79 -14.13
CA VAL A 39 -11.01 -5.32 -13.43
C VAL A 39 -11.22 -3.83 -13.71
N PHE A 40 -12.46 -3.40 -13.92
CA PHE A 40 -12.73 -1.96 -14.07
C PHE A 40 -12.44 -1.22 -12.74
N PRO A 41 -11.66 -0.11 -12.78
CA PRO A 41 -11.20 0.55 -11.54
C PRO A 41 -12.30 1.30 -10.78
N ASN A 42 -13.40 1.64 -11.43
CA ASN A 42 -14.50 2.42 -10.85
C ASN A 42 -15.83 1.67 -10.88
N PRO A 43 -16.50 1.53 -9.72
CA PRO A 43 -16.04 1.88 -8.37
C PRO A 43 -14.89 0.97 -7.89
N SER A 44 -14.09 1.42 -6.92
CA SER A 44 -12.94 0.66 -6.38
C SER A 44 -13.32 -0.71 -5.79
N THR A 45 -14.61 -0.91 -5.50
CA THR A 45 -15.18 -2.17 -5.00
C THR A 45 -15.52 -3.17 -6.11
N ASN A 46 -15.32 -2.84 -7.39
CA ASN A 46 -15.59 -3.76 -8.50
C ASN A 46 -14.90 -5.11 -8.28
N LEU A 47 -15.70 -6.20 -8.28
CA LEU A 47 -15.26 -7.59 -8.08
C LEU A 47 -14.35 -7.78 -6.85
N GLN A 48 -14.44 -6.92 -5.84
CA GLN A 48 -13.72 -7.05 -4.59
C GLN A 48 -14.18 -8.28 -3.83
N VAL A 49 -13.24 -9.05 -3.29
CA VAL A 49 -13.54 -10.23 -2.46
C VAL A 49 -13.62 -9.81 -1.01
N MET A 50 -14.73 -10.16 -0.36
CA MET A 50 -15.01 -9.85 1.04
C MET A 50 -15.31 -11.12 1.81
N ALA A 51 -14.87 -11.16 3.07
CA ALA A 51 -15.29 -12.21 3.99
C ALA A 51 -16.80 -12.11 4.31
N ASN A 52 -17.43 -13.25 4.49
CA ASN A 52 -18.79 -13.35 4.95
C ASN A 52 -18.84 -14.28 6.19
N SER A 53 -19.83 -15.11 6.35
CA SER A 53 -19.97 -16.02 7.49
C SER A 53 -19.32 -17.39 7.23
N GLY A 54 -18.61 -17.93 8.21
CA GLY A 54 -17.97 -19.24 8.09
C GLY A 54 -16.94 -19.26 6.95
N PHE A 55 -17.01 -20.24 6.07
CA PHE A 55 -16.16 -20.35 4.88
C PHE A 55 -16.76 -19.69 3.63
N ASN A 56 -17.79 -18.88 3.80
CA ASN A 56 -18.38 -18.14 2.70
C ASN A 56 -17.67 -16.80 2.51
N ILE A 57 -17.47 -16.45 1.25
CA ILE A 57 -16.95 -15.16 0.81
C ILE A 57 -17.92 -14.56 -0.21
N LEU A 58 -17.86 -13.27 -0.41
CA LEU A 58 -18.64 -12.54 -1.40
C LEU A 58 -17.73 -11.87 -2.39
N VAL A 59 -17.97 -12.05 -3.68
CA VAL A 59 -17.37 -11.19 -4.71
C VAL A 59 -18.37 -10.07 -4.99
N LYS A 60 -17.99 -8.84 -4.71
CA LYS A 60 -18.85 -7.66 -4.88
C LYS A 60 -19.32 -7.49 -6.32
N ALA A 61 -20.47 -6.87 -6.49
CA ALA A 61 -20.95 -6.45 -7.80
C ALA A 61 -19.85 -5.65 -8.54
N GLY A 62 -19.76 -5.85 -9.85
CA GLY A 62 -18.74 -5.18 -10.64
C GLY A 62 -18.56 -5.82 -12.01
N ALA A 63 -17.54 -5.35 -12.74
CA ALA A 63 -17.25 -5.83 -14.07
C ALA A 63 -15.75 -6.07 -14.28
N GLY A 64 -15.44 -7.07 -15.11
CA GLY A 64 -14.12 -7.40 -15.59
C GLY A 64 -14.07 -7.50 -17.09
N TRP A 65 -12.89 -7.45 -17.65
CA TRP A 65 -12.62 -7.48 -19.08
C TRP A 65 -11.45 -8.42 -19.37
N ILE A 66 -11.62 -9.34 -20.32
CA ILE A 66 -10.57 -10.25 -20.77
C ILE A 66 -10.62 -10.33 -22.30
N GLN A 67 -9.61 -9.82 -22.97
CA GLN A 67 -9.43 -9.90 -24.43
C GLN A 67 -10.73 -9.65 -25.21
N GLY A 68 -11.33 -8.48 -25.03
CA GLY A 68 -12.55 -8.10 -25.72
C GLY A 68 -13.85 -8.66 -25.10
N HIS A 69 -13.78 -9.60 -24.17
CA HIS A 69 -14.94 -10.19 -23.52
C HIS A 69 -15.21 -9.52 -22.17
N LYS A 70 -16.47 -9.20 -21.89
CA LYS A 70 -16.89 -8.53 -20.65
C LYS A 70 -17.72 -9.46 -19.77
N ILE A 71 -17.29 -9.60 -18.50
CA ILE A 71 -18.14 -10.19 -17.46
C ILE A 71 -18.75 -9.07 -16.61
N VAL A 72 -20.01 -9.24 -16.20
CA VAL A 72 -20.70 -8.32 -15.28
C VAL A 72 -21.34 -9.13 -14.17
N ASN A 73 -20.86 -8.91 -12.97
CA ASN A 73 -21.50 -9.39 -11.74
C ASN A 73 -22.46 -8.32 -11.25
N LYS A 74 -23.77 -8.51 -11.39
CA LYS A 74 -24.78 -7.48 -11.09
C LYS A 74 -25.07 -7.33 -9.60
N THR A 75 -24.84 -8.39 -8.82
CA THR A 75 -25.08 -8.44 -7.37
C THR A 75 -23.92 -9.14 -6.70
N ASP A 76 -23.78 -9.02 -5.39
CA ASP A 76 -22.76 -9.75 -4.64
C ASP A 76 -22.87 -11.25 -4.92
N TYR A 77 -21.79 -11.86 -5.37
CA TYR A 77 -21.74 -13.26 -5.79
C TYR A 77 -21.14 -14.12 -4.67
N PRO A 78 -21.91 -15.02 -4.05
CA PRO A 78 -21.40 -15.86 -2.97
C PRO A 78 -20.56 -17.01 -3.52
N LEU A 79 -19.47 -17.30 -2.83
CA LEU A 79 -18.63 -18.46 -3.03
C LEU A 79 -18.40 -19.13 -1.67
N THR A 80 -18.35 -20.45 -1.65
CA THR A 80 -18.04 -21.23 -0.46
C THR A 80 -16.70 -21.91 -0.66
N LEU A 81 -15.77 -21.69 0.26
CA LEU A 81 -14.48 -22.36 0.31
C LEU A 81 -14.64 -23.70 1.04
N SER A 82 -13.81 -24.68 0.71
CA SER A 82 -13.73 -25.92 1.47
C SER A 82 -13.30 -25.64 2.92
N SER A 83 -13.70 -26.50 3.86
CA SER A 83 -13.32 -26.39 5.27
C SER A 83 -11.80 -26.41 5.44
N SER A 84 -11.33 -25.88 6.58
CA SER A 84 -9.93 -25.89 6.93
C SER A 84 -9.39 -27.31 7.11
N ASP A 85 -8.12 -27.49 6.78
CA ASP A 85 -7.38 -28.70 7.13
C ASP A 85 -7.01 -28.70 8.62
N VAL A 86 -6.76 -29.89 9.17
CA VAL A 86 -6.43 -30.06 10.60
C VAL A 86 -4.96 -29.73 10.89
N LEU A 87 -4.06 -29.98 9.95
CA LEU A 87 -2.62 -29.92 10.16
C LEU A 87 -1.96 -28.69 9.55
N ASN A 88 -2.43 -28.26 8.39
CA ASN A 88 -1.76 -27.25 7.58
C ASN A 88 -2.71 -26.16 7.10
N ASP A 89 -2.17 -24.96 6.91
CA ASP A 89 -2.84 -23.89 6.20
C ASP A 89 -2.87 -24.20 4.70
N ARG A 90 -3.82 -23.61 3.97
CA ARG A 90 -3.79 -23.55 2.50
C ARG A 90 -4.07 -22.13 2.04
N ILE A 91 -3.76 -21.84 0.79
CA ILE A 91 -4.11 -20.56 0.15
C ILE A 91 -4.93 -20.85 -1.08
N ASP A 92 -6.19 -20.46 -1.06
CA ASP A 92 -7.10 -20.54 -2.21
C ASP A 92 -6.98 -19.26 -3.03
N ARG A 93 -7.26 -19.34 -4.34
CA ARG A 93 -7.26 -18.18 -5.24
C ARG A 93 -8.66 -17.99 -5.83
N ILE A 94 -9.17 -16.78 -5.73
CA ILE A 94 -10.44 -16.40 -6.34
C ILE A 94 -10.12 -15.75 -7.68
N ILE A 95 -10.72 -16.29 -8.74
CA ILE A 95 -10.47 -15.85 -10.11
C ILE A 95 -11.76 -15.46 -10.83
N PHE A 96 -11.65 -14.59 -11.83
CA PHE A 96 -12.57 -14.54 -12.94
C PHE A 96 -11.86 -15.00 -14.21
N TYR A 97 -12.61 -15.57 -15.14
CA TYR A 97 -12.04 -16.24 -16.29
C TYR A 97 -12.90 -16.14 -17.53
N VAL A 98 -12.28 -16.30 -18.68
CA VAL A 98 -12.91 -16.69 -19.94
C VAL A 98 -12.43 -18.08 -20.34
N ASP A 99 -13.35 -18.91 -20.81
CA ASP A 99 -13.08 -20.24 -21.34
C ASP A 99 -13.61 -20.31 -22.78
N TYR A 100 -12.70 -20.34 -23.74
CA TYR A 100 -13.01 -20.35 -25.16
C TYR A 100 -13.56 -21.70 -25.62
N SER A 101 -13.22 -22.80 -24.93
CA SER A 101 -13.69 -24.15 -25.28
C SER A 101 -15.18 -24.30 -24.97
N THR A 102 -15.61 -23.76 -23.84
CA THR A 102 -17.02 -23.76 -23.42
C THR A 102 -17.75 -22.48 -23.82
N ARG A 103 -17.04 -21.47 -24.33
CA ARG A 103 -17.55 -20.14 -24.69
C ARG A 103 -18.27 -19.49 -23.51
N SER A 104 -17.63 -19.51 -22.34
CA SER A 104 -18.21 -19.03 -21.08
C SER A 104 -17.24 -18.15 -20.32
N MET A 105 -17.78 -17.30 -19.46
CA MET A 105 -17.06 -16.55 -18.44
C MET A 105 -17.65 -16.83 -17.10
N GLY A 106 -16.84 -16.75 -16.05
CA GLY A 106 -17.31 -16.98 -14.70
C GLY A 106 -16.34 -16.48 -13.63
N ILE A 107 -16.78 -16.66 -12.38
CA ILE A 107 -15.98 -16.44 -11.19
C ILE A 107 -15.89 -17.79 -10.48
N SER A 108 -14.70 -18.20 -10.06
CA SER A 108 -14.52 -19.48 -9.37
C SER A 108 -13.39 -19.45 -8.35
N VAL A 109 -13.30 -20.52 -7.59
CA VAL A 109 -12.22 -20.76 -6.63
C VAL A 109 -11.25 -21.75 -7.25
N LEU A 110 -9.96 -21.43 -7.21
CA LEU A 110 -8.88 -22.40 -7.35
C LEU A 110 -8.44 -22.79 -5.94
N GLU A 111 -8.77 -24.00 -5.55
CA GLU A 111 -8.44 -24.51 -4.22
C GLU A 111 -6.94 -24.82 -4.12
N GLY A 112 -6.30 -24.33 -3.08
CA GLY A 112 -4.90 -24.60 -2.79
C GLY A 112 -4.68 -25.96 -2.13
N THR A 113 -3.43 -26.36 -2.05
CA THR A 113 -3.05 -27.59 -1.34
C THR A 113 -2.56 -27.23 0.07
N PRO A 114 -3.12 -27.87 1.12
CA PRO A 114 -2.62 -27.69 2.48
C PRO A 114 -1.15 -28.09 2.60
N ALA A 115 -0.31 -27.21 3.16
CA ALA A 115 1.11 -27.44 3.31
C ALA A 115 1.70 -26.61 4.47
N THR A 116 2.90 -26.97 4.93
CA THR A 116 3.64 -26.19 5.93
C THR A 116 3.94 -24.75 5.43
N ASN A 117 4.24 -24.63 4.15
CA ASN A 117 4.41 -23.34 3.45
C ASN A 117 3.47 -23.32 2.24
N PRO A 118 2.19 -23.01 2.42
CA PRO A 118 1.24 -23.06 1.34
C PRO A 118 1.47 -21.93 0.33
N THR A 119 1.25 -22.24 -0.94
CA THR A 119 1.29 -21.29 -2.04
C THR A 119 -0.05 -21.25 -2.74
N ALA A 120 -0.43 -20.08 -3.25
CA ALA A 120 -1.64 -19.95 -4.04
C ALA A 120 -1.50 -20.69 -5.37
N PRO A 121 -2.54 -21.36 -5.87
CA PRO A 121 -2.54 -22.01 -7.17
C PRO A 121 -2.15 -21.03 -8.29
N SER A 122 -1.40 -21.52 -9.28
CA SER A 122 -1.07 -20.74 -10.48
C SER A 122 -2.34 -20.50 -11.32
N ILE A 123 -2.43 -19.31 -11.92
CA ILE A 123 -3.48 -19.00 -12.89
C ILE A 123 -3.14 -19.59 -14.25
N THR A 124 -4.17 -20.02 -14.97
CA THR A 124 -4.04 -20.52 -16.34
C THR A 124 -4.14 -19.36 -17.33
N ARG A 125 -3.17 -19.24 -18.22
CA ARG A 125 -3.19 -18.28 -19.35
C ARG A 125 -2.70 -18.99 -20.60
N ASN A 126 -3.63 -19.59 -21.35
CA ASN A 126 -3.35 -20.28 -22.59
C ASN A 126 -4.41 -19.97 -23.65
N GLN A 127 -4.34 -20.61 -24.81
CA GLN A 127 -5.26 -20.37 -25.92
C GLN A 127 -6.73 -20.75 -25.64
N THR A 128 -6.98 -21.62 -24.66
CA THR A 128 -8.32 -22.11 -24.37
C THR A 128 -8.93 -21.47 -23.13
N ARG A 129 -8.08 -20.96 -22.20
CA ARG A 129 -8.57 -20.41 -20.95
C ARG A 129 -7.65 -19.31 -20.43
N LEU A 130 -8.22 -18.19 -20.04
CA LEU A 130 -7.53 -17.08 -19.40
C LEU A 130 -8.14 -16.79 -18.04
N GLU A 131 -7.33 -16.83 -17.00
CA GLU A 131 -7.70 -16.61 -15.61
C GLU A 131 -7.02 -15.35 -15.07
N TYR A 132 -7.77 -14.58 -14.30
CA TYR A 132 -7.32 -13.35 -13.63
C TYR A 132 -7.65 -13.41 -12.14
N SER A 133 -6.69 -13.15 -11.30
CA SER A 133 -6.79 -13.31 -9.85
C SER A 133 -7.44 -12.09 -9.20
N LEU A 134 -8.59 -12.26 -8.55
CA LEU A 134 -9.24 -11.20 -7.77
C LEU A 134 -8.64 -11.08 -6.38
N ALA A 135 -8.39 -12.22 -5.73
CA ALA A 135 -7.80 -12.29 -4.40
C ALA A 135 -7.18 -13.65 -4.13
N THR A 136 -6.29 -13.72 -3.15
CA THR A 136 -5.91 -14.96 -2.48
C THR A 136 -6.50 -14.99 -1.08
N VAL A 137 -6.91 -16.18 -0.63
CA VAL A 137 -7.55 -16.40 0.68
C VAL A 137 -6.78 -17.44 1.45
N ARG A 138 -6.17 -17.03 2.57
CA ARG A 138 -5.51 -17.97 3.46
C ARG A 138 -6.54 -18.67 4.34
N VAL A 139 -6.69 -19.97 4.18
CA VAL A 139 -7.51 -20.82 5.03
C VAL A 139 -6.61 -21.39 6.12
N VAL A 140 -6.71 -20.81 7.30
CA VAL A 140 -5.90 -21.21 8.45
C VAL A 140 -6.37 -22.56 8.96
N LYS A 141 -5.45 -23.45 9.30
CA LYS A 141 -5.76 -24.76 9.87
C LYS A 141 -6.66 -24.64 11.10
N GLN A 142 -7.58 -25.57 11.24
CA GLN A 142 -8.54 -25.64 12.36
C GLN A 142 -9.40 -24.38 12.52
N SER A 143 -9.41 -23.47 11.55
CA SER A 143 -10.32 -22.32 11.59
C SER A 143 -11.75 -22.76 11.29
N THR A 144 -12.72 -22.03 11.81
CA THR A 144 -14.14 -22.23 11.56
C THR A 144 -14.74 -21.17 10.64
N ALA A 145 -13.96 -20.14 10.32
CA ALA A 145 -14.39 -19.05 9.47
C ALA A 145 -13.20 -18.33 8.80
N ILE A 146 -13.50 -17.68 7.69
CA ILE A 146 -12.60 -16.74 7.01
C ILE A 146 -12.87 -15.32 7.52
N THR A 147 -11.83 -14.60 7.87
CA THR A 147 -11.89 -13.19 8.23
C THR A 147 -11.34 -12.33 7.08
N GLN A 148 -11.65 -11.03 7.08
CA GLN A 148 -11.12 -10.13 6.06
C GLN A 148 -9.58 -10.07 6.05
N ALA A 149 -8.94 -10.25 7.20
CA ALA A 149 -7.48 -10.31 7.32
C ALA A 149 -6.85 -11.52 6.60
N ASN A 150 -7.64 -12.55 6.30
CA ASN A 150 -7.19 -13.71 5.53
C ASN A 150 -7.23 -13.50 4.01
N ILE A 151 -7.80 -12.39 3.55
CA ILE A 151 -8.02 -12.09 2.13
C ILE A 151 -7.02 -11.03 1.69
N THR A 152 -6.20 -11.39 0.72
CA THR A 152 -5.27 -10.46 0.06
C THR A 152 -5.83 -10.10 -1.31
N ASP A 153 -6.13 -8.83 -1.52
CA ASP A 153 -6.62 -8.31 -2.81
C ASP A 153 -5.47 -8.32 -3.84
N THR A 154 -5.67 -9.06 -4.93
CA THR A 154 -4.68 -9.16 -6.01
C THR A 154 -5.11 -8.42 -7.29
N ARG A 155 -6.23 -7.70 -7.26
CA ARG A 155 -6.70 -6.92 -8.42
C ARG A 155 -5.70 -5.84 -8.88
N PRO A 156 -4.97 -5.14 -7.97
CA PRO A 156 -3.97 -4.16 -8.39
C PRO A 156 -2.72 -4.76 -9.03
N ASP A 157 -2.44 -6.03 -8.80
CA ASP A 157 -1.25 -6.71 -9.32
C ASP A 157 -1.42 -7.04 -10.81
N SER A 158 -0.74 -6.29 -11.67
CA SER A 158 -0.80 -6.45 -13.13
C SER A 158 -0.22 -7.78 -13.63
N THR A 159 0.55 -8.50 -12.81
CA THR A 159 1.09 -9.81 -13.19
C THR A 159 0.03 -10.90 -13.15
N VAL A 160 -0.96 -10.76 -12.27
CA VAL A 160 -2.02 -11.76 -12.08
C VAL A 160 -3.42 -11.25 -12.39
N CYS A 161 -3.65 -9.92 -12.39
CA CYS A 161 -4.94 -9.29 -12.71
C CYS A 161 -4.74 -7.97 -13.44
N GLY A 162 -4.61 -6.87 -12.71
CA GLY A 162 -4.53 -5.52 -13.22
C GLY A 162 -5.88 -4.83 -13.39
N TRP A 163 -5.80 -3.54 -13.67
CA TRP A 163 -6.97 -2.70 -13.95
C TRP A 163 -7.17 -2.52 -15.45
N VAL A 164 -8.42 -2.51 -15.86
CA VAL A 164 -8.78 -2.15 -17.24
C VAL A 164 -8.31 -0.73 -17.53
N ALA A 165 -7.50 -0.59 -18.55
CA ALA A 165 -6.97 0.69 -19.02
C ALA A 165 -6.99 0.75 -20.55
N GLY A 166 -7.08 1.97 -21.10
CA GLY A 166 -6.94 2.18 -22.53
C GLY A 166 -5.50 1.91 -22.98
N LEU A 167 -5.32 1.04 -23.96
CA LEU A 167 -3.99 0.70 -24.49
C LEU A 167 -3.45 1.81 -25.41
N ILE A 168 -4.32 2.61 -26.04
CA ILE A 168 -3.95 3.70 -26.95
C ILE A 168 -3.18 4.82 -26.23
N GLN A 169 -3.40 4.99 -24.92
CA GLN A 169 -2.73 6.00 -24.11
C GLN A 169 -1.68 5.41 -23.17
N GLN A 170 -1.47 4.11 -23.23
CA GLN A 170 -0.49 3.43 -22.38
C GLN A 170 0.91 3.66 -22.94
N VAL A 171 1.50 4.80 -22.58
CA VAL A 171 2.95 4.93 -22.62
C VAL A 171 3.50 4.01 -21.55
N ASP A 172 4.44 3.16 -21.88
CA ASP A 172 5.15 2.38 -20.87
C ASP A 172 5.91 3.36 -19.95
N THR A 173 5.31 3.65 -18.81
CA THR A 173 5.87 4.52 -17.78
C THR A 173 6.74 3.76 -16.79
N SER A 174 6.89 2.43 -16.94
CA SER A 174 7.65 1.60 -16.01
C SER A 174 9.12 2.06 -15.91
N THR A 175 9.75 2.38 -17.03
CA THR A 175 11.12 2.92 -17.06
C THR A 175 11.19 4.28 -16.35
N LEU A 176 10.21 5.15 -16.60
CA LEU A 176 10.13 6.46 -15.95
C LEU A 176 9.88 6.32 -14.44
N TYR A 177 8.98 5.43 -14.06
CA TYR A 177 8.69 5.15 -12.65
C TYR A 177 9.93 4.59 -11.92
N ASN A 178 10.62 3.63 -12.51
CA ASN A 178 11.84 3.05 -11.95
C ASN A 178 12.98 4.10 -11.85
N GLN A 179 13.10 4.99 -12.82
CA GLN A 179 14.04 6.12 -12.75
C GLN A 179 13.67 7.10 -11.65
N TRP A 180 12.39 7.41 -11.51
CA TRP A 180 11.91 8.28 -10.44
C TRP A 180 12.13 7.64 -9.06
N GLU A 181 11.80 6.37 -8.89
CA GLU A 181 12.02 5.62 -7.65
C GLU A 181 13.51 5.56 -7.28
N ALA A 182 14.37 5.27 -8.24
CA ALA A 182 15.83 5.28 -8.03
C ALA A 182 16.35 6.67 -7.65
N ALA A 183 15.87 7.72 -8.31
CA ALA A 183 16.23 9.09 -8.00
C ALA A 183 15.71 9.53 -6.62
N TYR A 184 14.49 9.13 -6.26
CA TYR A 184 13.91 9.39 -4.95
C TYR A 184 14.70 8.71 -3.83
N ASN A 185 15.02 7.42 -4.00
CA ASN A 185 15.80 6.66 -3.02
C ASN A 185 17.22 7.24 -2.86
N ALA A 186 17.89 7.61 -3.97
CA ALA A 186 19.19 8.26 -3.93
C ALA A 186 19.13 9.62 -3.21
N PHE A 187 18.11 10.43 -3.47
CA PHE A 187 17.89 11.69 -2.77
C PHE A 187 17.63 11.48 -1.28
N TYR A 188 16.82 10.48 -0.93
CA TYR A 188 16.51 10.14 0.45
C TYR A 188 17.79 9.71 1.20
N GLU A 189 18.59 8.81 0.63
CA GLU A 189 19.86 8.37 1.21
C GLU A 189 20.84 9.55 1.38
N GLN A 190 20.95 10.42 0.38
CA GLN A 190 21.80 11.61 0.45
C GLN A 190 21.33 12.55 1.56
N THR A 191 20.03 12.72 1.72
CA THR A 191 19.46 13.56 2.79
C THR A 191 19.77 12.98 4.16
N GLN A 192 19.65 11.66 4.35
CA GLN A 192 19.99 10.99 5.60
C GLN A 192 21.48 11.15 5.93
N GLN A 193 22.36 10.99 4.94
CA GLN A 193 23.80 11.21 5.12
C GLN A 193 24.11 12.66 5.50
N TRP A 194 23.45 13.62 4.86
CA TRP A 194 23.62 15.04 5.19
C TRP A 194 23.15 15.35 6.63
N VAL A 195 22.00 14.82 7.04
CA VAL A 195 21.48 14.97 8.41
C VAL A 195 22.46 14.37 9.42
N ALA A 196 22.94 13.15 9.16
CA ALA A 196 23.91 12.49 10.04
C ALA A 196 25.21 13.30 10.17
N GLN A 197 25.74 13.84 9.05
CA GLN A 197 26.94 14.66 9.05
C GLN A 197 26.69 15.98 9.80
N ALA A 198 25.57 16.65 9.54
CA ALA A 198 25.25 17.91 10.23
C ALA A 198 25.09 17.70 11.76
N THR A 199 24.53 16.55 12.17
CA THR A 199 24.43 16.19 13.59
C THR A 199 25.82 15.98 14.18
N GLN A 200 26.70 15.25 13.51
CA GLN A 200 28.06 15.00 13.97
C GLN A 200 28.89 16.29 14.04
N ASP A 201 28.75 17.16 13.04
CA ASP A 201 29.42 18.46 13.00
C ASP A 201 28.97 19.36 14.14
N PHE A 202 27.66 19.34 14.44
CA PHE A 202 27.08 20.06 15.59
C PHE A 202 27.59 19.53 16.93
N GLU A 203 27.61 18.20 17.11
CA GLU A 203 28.13 17.58 18.32
C GLU A 203 29.61 17.93 18.53
N THR A 204 30.42 17.83 17.47
CA THR A 204 31.86 18.21 17.52
C THR A 204 32.06 19.68 17.82
N TRP A 205 31.29 20.57 17.23
CA TRP A 205 31.31 22.00 17.52
C TRP A 205 30.92 22.29 18.97
N PHE A 206 29.89 21.61 19.44
CA PHE A 206 29.40 21.78 20.81
C PHE A 206 30.39 21.26 21.86
N GLU A 207 31.04 20.13 21.62
CA GLU A 207 32.12 19.61 22.46
C GLU A 207 33.30 20.61 22.53
N HIS A 208 33.73 21.13 21.36
CA HIS A 208 34.82 22.13 21.29
C HIS A 208 34.42 23.41 22.02
N LEU A 209 33.19 23.87 21.88
CA LEU A 209 32.73 25.06 22.59
C LEU A 209 32.72 24.86 24.11
N THR A 210 32.33 23.69 24.60
CA THR A 210 32.32 23.37 26.04
C THR A 210 33.75 23.26 26.60
N GLU A 211 34.70 22.75 25.81
CA GLU A 211 36.12 22.70 26.20
C GLU A 211 36.76 24.11 26.26
N GLU A 212 36.55 24.96 25.24
CA GLU A 212 37.12 26.30 25.19
C GLU A 212 36.56 27.23 26.27
N LEU A 213 35.27 27.14 26.53
CA LEU A 213 34.63 28.01 27.52
C LEU A 213 34.90 27.60 28.97
N LYS A 214 35.54 26.42 29.23
CA LYS A 214 35.69 25.84 30.57
C LYS A 214 34.39 25.94 31.39
N ILE A 215 33.29 25.83 30.66
CA ILE A 215 31.97 25.85 31.29
C ILE A 215 31.76 24.46 31.88
N ASP A 216 31.96 24.33 33.18
CA ASP A 216 31.41 23.20 33.96
C ASP A 216 29.86 23.27 33.97
N THR A 217 29.28 23.37 32.78
CA THR A 217 27.87 23.40 32.59
C THR A 217 27.40 21.97 32.40
N TYR A 218 26.78 21.46 33.44
CA TYR A 218 26.03 20.24 33.33
C TYR A 218 24.80 20.47 32.47
N ILE A 219 24.93 20.25 31.17
CA ILE A 219 23.75 20.09 30.32
C ILE A 219 23.25 18.69 30.57
N GLN A 220 22.18 18.60 31.29
CA GLN A 220 21.50 17.34 31.48
C GLN A 220 20.49 17.17 30.34
N GLU A 221 20.67 16.13 29.55
CA GLU A 221 19.71 15.74 28.53
C GLU A 221 18.68 14.81 29.14
N TYR A 222 17.41 15.09 28.87
CA TYR A 222 16.29 14.21 29.14
C TYR A 222 15.68 13.82 27.81
N GLN A 223 15.41 12.54 27.63
CA GLN A 223 14.87 12.02 26.37
C GLN A 223 13.61 11.20 26.61
N LYS A 224 12.63 11.38 25.74
CA LYS A 224 11.44 10.55 25.66
C LYS A 224 11.11 10.27 24.21
N THR A 225 11.05 9.00 23.86
CA THR A 225 10.64 8.55 22.53
C THR A 225 9.29 7.87 22.61
N VAL A 226 8.35 8.25 21.74
CA VAL A 226 7.04 7.63 21.63
C VAL A 226 6.72 7.39 20.15
N THR A 227 6.07 6.29 19.86
CA THR A 227 5.55 5.99 18.52
C THR A 227 4.04 6.18 18.54
N LEU A 228 3.52 7.10 17.72
CA LEU A 228 2.11 7.48 17.69
C LEU A 228 1.46 7.00 16.39
N SER A 229 0.30 6.37 16.51
CA SER A 229 -0.60 6.09 15.39
C SER A 229 -1.59 7.25 15.19
N GLN A 230 -2.38 7.20 14.11
CA GLN A 230 -3.40 8.23 13.84
C GLN A 230 -4.45 8.33 14.96
N SER A 231 -4.77 7.21 15.63
CA SER A 231 -5.76 7.13 16.70
C SER A 231 -5.24 7.58 18.05
N ASP A 232 -3.93 7.73 18.22
CA ASP A 232 -3.33 8.08 19.49
C ASP A 232 -3.48 9.57 19.79
N SER A 233 -3.48 9.90 21.08
CA SER A 233 -3.44 11.30 21.51
C SER A 233 -2.19 11.98 20.97
N LYS A 234 -2.34 13.15 20.41
CA LYS A 234 -1.24 14.01 19.96
C LYS A 234 -0.62 14.83 21.10
N ILE A 235 -0.95 14.47 22.34
CA ILE A 235 -0.44 15.10 23.56
C ILE A 235 0.50 14.12 24.21
N VAL A 236 1.76 14.52 24.37
CA VAL A 236 2.83 13.73 24.99
C VAL A 236 3.27 14.42 26.28
N PRO A 237 2.98 13.85 27.47
CA PRO A 237 3.44 14.42 28.74
C PRO A 237 4.95 14.28 28.90
N LEU A 238 5.61 15.30 29.47
CA LEU A 238 7.04 15.34 29.74
C LEU A 238 7.37 14.72 31.10
N ASP A 239 6.91 13.49 31.33
CA ASP A 239 7.05 12.72 32.56
C ASP A 239 8.37 11.92 32.68
N MET A 240 9.46 12.45 32.11
CA MET A 240 10.77 11.82 32.15
C MET A 240 11.31 11.79 33.58
N THR A 241 11.90 10.67 33.96
CA THR A 241 12.40 10.46 35.34
C THR A 241 13.42 11.54 35.72
N GLY A 242 13.12 12.27 36.81
CA GLY A 242 13.99 13.31 37.35
C GLY A 242 13.93 14.63 36.57
N TYR A 243 13.09 14.75 35.55
CA TYR A 243 12.85 16.01 34.84
C TYR A 243 11.84 16.88 35.60
N THR A 244 12.15 18.17 35.69
CA THR A 244 11.26 19.22 36.18
C THR A 244 11.43 20.42 35.23
N TYR A 245 10.36 20.90 34.67
CA TYR A 245 10.36 22.01 33.70
C TYR A 245 10.90 23.31 34.31
N GLU A 246 11.71 24.02 33.53
CA GLU A 246 12.14 25.40 33.76
C GLU A 246 11.99 26.21 32.48
N ALA A 247 11.68 27.50 32.58
CA ALA A 247 11.46 28.37 31.40
C ALA A 247 12.71 28.55 30.50
N THR A 248 13.84 28.11 30.98
CA THR A 248 15.14 28.14 30.26
C THR A 248 15.49 26.84 29.55
N ASP A 249 14.63 25.81 29.69
CA ASP A 249 14.86 24.52 29.07
C ASP A 249 14.75 24.64 27.52
N ILE A 250 15.66 23.99 26.82
CA ILE A 250 15.68 23.97 25.37
C ILE A 250 15.11 22.63 24.90
N PHE A 251 14.11 22.70 24.04
CA PHE A 251 13.43 21.54 23.49
C PHE A 251 13.84 21.27 22.06
N PHE A 252 14.11 20.01 21.78
CA PHE A 252 14.25 19.48 20.43
C PHE A 252 13.18 18.40 20.23
N ILE A 253 12.20 18.67 19.40
CA ILE A 253 11.17 17.68 19.02
C ILE A 253 11.53 17.17 17.64
N ILE A 254 11.72 15.87 17.51
CA ILE A 254 12.12 15.22 16.27
C ILE A 254 10.96 14.30 15.85
N LEU A 255 10.39 14.57 14.69
CA LEU A 255 9.29 13.81 14.10
C LEU A 255 9.82 13.01 12.92
N ASN A 256 9.83 11.70 13.01
CA ASN A 256 10.35 10.81 11.96
C ASN A 256 11.76 11.20 11.48
N GLY A 257 12.63 11.61 12.40
CA GLY A 257 14.00 12.01 12.11
C GLY A 257 14.18 13.47 11.63
N LEU A 258 13.11 14.27 11.58
CA LEU A 258 13.15 15.68 11.22
C LEU A 258 12.88 16.56 12.44
N VAL A 259 13.66 17.62 12.63
CA VAL A 259 13.45 18.58 13.72
C VAL A 259 12.18 19.38 13.44
N ALA A 260 11.23 19.32 14.37
CA ALA A 260 9.98 20.04 14.31
C ALA A 260 10.18 21.54 14.64
N ILE A 261 9.34 22.38 14.03
CA ILE A 261 9.38 23.84 14.22
C ILE A 261 8.40 24.23 15.33
N ASP A 262 8.90 24.94 16.34
CA ASP A 262 8.10 25.45 17.44
C ASP A 262 6.95 26.34 16.93
N THR A 263 5.80 26.26 17.58
CA THR A 263 4.51 26.93 17.26
C THR A 263 3.87 26.52 15.93
N THR A 264 4.60 25.91 15.02
CA THR A 264 4.06 25.37 13.74
C THR A 264 3.73 23.89 13.89
N ASP A 265 4.71 23.09 14.27
CA ASP A 265 4.61 21.63 14.33
C ASP A 265 4.24 21.14 15.74
N TYR A 266 4.52 21.93 16.75
CA TYR A 266 4.17 21.60 18.14
C TYR A 266 3.95 22.84 19.01
N LEU A 267 3.35 22.64 20.16
CA LEU A 267 3.23 23.62 21.24
C LEU A 267 3.52 22.93 22.57
N ILE A 268 4.24 23.62 23.48
CA ILE A 268 4.47 23.11 24.84
C ILE A 268 3.48 23.79 25.79
N ASP A 269 2.59 23.00 26.36
CA ASP A 269 1.67 23.46 27.41
C ASP A 269 2.33 23.32 28.79
N THR A 270 2.83 24.44 29.27
CA THR A 270 3.47 24.54 30.60
C THR A 270 2.50 24.76 31.75
N SER A 271 1.21 24.87 31.48
CA SER A 271 0.16 24.99 32.49
C SER A 271 -0.12 23.67 33.20
N LYS A 272 0.36 22.56 32.64
CA LYS A 272 0.20 21.21 33.16
C LYS A 272 1.39 20.79 34.02
N ASN A 273 1.19 19.78 34.84
CA ASN A 273 2.25 19.17 35.64
C ASN A 273 2.15 17.63 35.59
N PRO A 274 3.02 16.93 34.88
CA PRO A 274 4.14 17.47 34.06
C PRO A 274 3.63 18.29 32.86
N PRO A 275 4.45 19.18 32.30
CA PRO A 275 4.13 19.86 31.04
C PRO A 275 3.90 18.87 29.89
N GLU A 276 3.17 19.31 28.89
CA GLU A 276 2.76 18.47 27.76
C GLU A 276 3.21 19.05 26.42
N VAL A 277 3.70 18.21 25.53
CA VAL A 277 3.95 18.58 24.13
C VAL A 277 2.71 18.25 23.32
N HIS A 278 2.10 19.26 22.72
CA HIS A 278 0.94 19.16 21.82
C HIS A 278 1.46 19.20 20.39
N LEU A 279 1.30 18.10 19.64
CA LEU A 279 1.77 17.98 18.26
C LEU A 279 0.68 18.45 17.29
N ASN A 280 1.01 19.34 16.36
CA ASN A 280 0.10 19.98 15.44
C ASN A 280 -0.02 19.25 14.08
N PHE A 281 0.66 18.13 13.87
CA PHE A 281 0.59 17.42 12.61
C PHE A 281 -0.66 16.54 12.49
N VAL A 282 -1.12 16.40 11.25
CA VAL A 282 -2.21 15.48 10.89
C VAL A 282 -1.56 14.24 10.30
N GLY A 283 -1.45 13.17 11.09
CA GLY A 283 -0.92 11.90 10.61
C GLY A 283 -1.76 11.33 9.47
N SER A 284 -1.11 10.73 8.50
CA SER A 284 -1.79 9.97 7.44
C SER A 284 -2.37 8.67 7.98
N ALA A 285 -3.49 8.22 7.44
CA ALA A 285 -4.11 6.96 7.84
C ALA A 285 -3.13 5.78 7.68
N ASN A 286 -3.00 4.96 8.73
CA ASN A 286 -2.15 3.77 8.78
C ASN A 286 -0.62 4.00 8.80
N VAL A 287 -0.17 5.18 9.15
CA VAL A 287 1.25 5.46 9.37
C VAL A 287 1.49 5.68 10.86
N THR A 288 2.48 4.98 11.42
CA THR A 288 3.01 5.28 12.75
C THR A 288 4.10 6.33 12.62
N GLU A 289 4.14 7.27 13.55
CA GLU A 289 5.14 8.32 13.58
C GLU A 289 5.97 8.25 14.85
N ASP A 290 7.28 8.27 14.70
CA ASP A 290 8.21 8.29 15.80
C ASP A 290 8.46 9.73 16.24
N VAL A 291 8.20 9.98 17.52
CA VAL A 291 8.41 11.27 18.18
C VAL A 291 9.53 11.11 19.20
N ASP A 292 10.65 11.76 18.95
CA ASP A 292 11.77 11.82 19.90
C ASP A 292 11.84 13.24 20.51
N ILE A 293 11.60 13.32 21.79
CA ILE A 293 11.61 14.55 22.56
C ILE A 293 12.89 14.60 23.37
N ARG A 294 13.74 15.59 23.11
CA ARG A 294 14.96 15.86 23.86
C ARG A 294 14.87 17.21 24.54
N VAL A 295 15.14 17.23 25.81
CA VAL A 295 15.18 18.44 26.61
C VAL A 295 16.59 18.63 27.13
N LEU A 296 17.20 19.75 26.76
CA LEU A 296 18.49 20.17 27.30
C LEU A 296 18.23 21.15 28.44
N LYS A 297 18.59 20.74 29.64
CA LYS A 297 18.48 21.56 30.82
C LYS A 297 19.83 22.15 31.19
N SER A 298 19.94 23.45 31.14
CA SER A 298 21.13 24.19 31.57
C SER A 298 21.10 24.34 33.10
N LYS A 299 21.94 23.60 33.79
CA LYS A 299 22.29 23.93 35.19
C LYS A 299 23.54 24.84 35.19
N ILE A 300 23.34 26.13 35.17
CA ILE A 300 24.40 27.06 35.46
C ILE A 300 24.67 26.99 36.96
N GLY A 301 25.55 26.09 37.35
CA GLY A 301 26.13 26.09 38.69
C GLY A 301 27.27 27.07 38.69
N TYR A 302 27.08 28.26 39.24
CA TYR A 302 28.16 29.16 39.57
C TYR A 302 29.02 28.49 40.62
N ARG A 303 30.22 28.02 40.27
CA ARG A 303 31.21 27.63 41.30
C ARG A 303 31.95 28.90 41.69
N PRO A 304 31.85 29.35 42.97
CA PRO A 304 32.71 30.43 43.41
C PRO A 304 34.17 30.01 43.28
N ILE A 305 34.94 30.80 42.60
CA ILE A 305 36.40 30.65 42.56
C ILE A 305 36.88 30.99 43.96
N ASN A 306 37.42 30.00 44.70
CA ASN A 306 38.22 30.22 45.92
C ASN A 306 39.64 30.58 45.48
#